data_50488d9f0d682361a13431e02720dc14
#
_entry.id   50488d9f0d682361a13431e02720dc14
#
_cell.length_a   1.000
_cell.length_b   1.000
_cell.length_c   1.000
_cell.angle_alpha   90.00
_cell.angle_beta   90.00
_cell.angle_gamma   90.00
#
_symmetry.space_group_name_H-M   'P 1'
#
loop_
_entity.id
_entity.type
_entity.pdbx_description
1 polymer ?
#
loop_
_entity_poly.entity_id
_entity_poly.type
_entity_poly.pdbx_seq_one_letter_code
_entity_poly.pdbx_strand_id
1 'polypeptide(L)'
;MLVTVGDLVEDVVVWTRDATRLGTDTAATIERRRGGSAANVAAFAAAVGTASRFIGRVGDDAAGRGLADALAADGVDARVQRAGRTGTIVVVVDQAGERSFLSDRGAAIDLADVPDDWLDGVRWLHVPAYAVQAGALRDTVCDLAAEAHGRGATVSVDASSVAVLEAHGLDPFRRWLAAMAPQVLLANADEADFLDLSDPTARPHQTWTIIKRGPAPVLVHPPDRSDAVEVPVPAVTDVRDATGAGDAFAAGFIAARLGGAEPIAAARAGIGLAQRVLRHPGASLAETK
;
A
#
# COMPACT_ATOMS: atom_id res chain seq x y z
N MET A 1 14.23 -10.91 2.36
CA MET A 1 12.78 -10.99 2.55
C MET A 1 12.20 -9.58 2.49
N LEU A 2 11.02 -9.39 1.91
CA LEU A 2 10.21 -8.18 2.06
C LEU A 2 9.49 -8.19 3.41
N VAL A 3 9.53 -7.07 4.12
CA VAL A 3 8.66 -6.81 5.29
C VAL A 3 7.77 -5.62 4.95
N THR A 4 6.46 -5.73 5.15
CA THR A 4 5.52 -4.62 5.01
C THR A 4 4.91 -4.30 6.36
N VAL A 5 4.69 -3.01 6.65
CA VAL A 5 4.13 -2.56 7.93
C VAL A 5 2.96 -1.63 7.69
N GLY A 6 1.84 -1.88 8.35
CA GLY A 6 0.65 -1.02 8.24
C GLY A 6 -0.66 -1.75 8.50
N ASP A 7 -1.68 -1.38 7.75
CA ASP A 7 -3.04 -1.83 7.97
C ASP A 7 -3.30 -3.23 7.43
N LEU A 8 -4.05 -3.99 8.22
CA LEU A 8 -4.80 -5.17 7.84
C LEU A 8 -6.23 -4.96 8.37
N VAL A 9 -7.17 -4.72 7.47
CA VAL A 9 -8.53 -4.28 7.78
C VAL A 9 -9.55 -5.08 6.98
N GLU A 10 -10.81 -5.03 7.39
CA GLU A 10 -11.91 -5.61 6.62
C GLU A 10 -12.47 -4.54 5.66
N ASP A 11 -12.43 -4.80 4.36
CA ASP A 11 -13.13 -4.00 3.36
C ASP A 11 -14.54 -4.55 3.17
N VAL A 12 -15.54 -3.71 3.46
CA VAL A 12 -16.96 -4.00 3.22
C VAL A 12 -17.38 -3.22 1.98
N VAL A 13 -17.43 -3.89 0.84
CA VAL A 13 -17.80 -3.26 -0.43
C VAL A 13 -19.29 -3.38 -0.63
N VAL A 14 -19.95 -2.24 -0.82
CA VAL A 14 -21.40 -2.09 -0.93
C VAL A 14 -21.74 -1.53 -2.31
N TRP A 15 -22.32 -2.36 -3.19
CA TRP A 15 -22.84 -1.90 -4.49
C TRP A 15 -24.30 -1.56 -4.34
N THR A 16 -24.67 -0.29 -4.50
CA THR A 16 -26.05 0.16 -4.48
C THR A 16 -26.66 0.11 -5.88
N ARG A 17 -27.88 -0.42 -5.98
CA ARG A 17 -28.62 -0.44 -7.26
C ARG A 17 -29.30 0.90 -7.55
N ASP A 18 -29.63 1.65 -6.51
CA ASP A 18 -30.30 2.93 -6.56
C ASP A 18 -29.58 3.94 -5.65
N ALA A 19 -29.87 5.22 -5.80
CA ALA A 19 -29.39 6.24 -4.87
C ALA A 19 -29.86 5.88 -3.44
N THR A 20 -28.96 6.08 -2.47
CA THR A 20 -29.26 5.81 -1.06
C THR A 20 -30.48 6.62 -0.62
N ARG A 21 -31.49 5.97 -0.05
CA ARG A 21 -32.72 6.59 0.41
C ARG A 21 -32.64 6.97 1.87
N LEU A 22 -32.99 8.19 2.20
CA LEU A 22 -33.06 8.63 3.58
C LEU A 22 -34.24 8.02 4.30
N GLY A 23 -34.03 7.45 5.49
CA GLY A 23 -35.08 6.95 6.38
C GLY A 23 -35.76 5.65 5.93
N THR A 24 -35.22 4.95 4.92
CA THR A 24 -35.75 3.66 4.46
C THR A 24 -34.63 2.79 3.87
N ASP A 25 -34.97 1.55 3.49
CA ASP A 25 -34.02 0.57 2.97
C ASP A 25 -33.58 0.90 1.54
N THR A 26 -32.31 0.66 1.26
CA THR A 26 -31.74 0.67 -0.09
C THR A 26 -31.18 -0.72 -0.39
N ALA A 27 -31.63 -1.33 -1.49
CA ALA A 27 -31.12 -2.64 -1.91
C ALA A 27 -29.65 -2.53 -2.33
N ALA A 28 -28.81 -3.43 -1.83
CA ALA A 28 -27.40 -3.46 -2.13
C ALA A 28 -26.87 -4.90 -2.22
N THR A 29 -25.76 -5.08 -2.92
CA THR A 29 -24.91 -6.26 -2.82
C THR A 29 -23.75 -5.91 -1.91
N ILE A 30 -23.46 -6.76 -0.93
CA ILE A 30 -22.40 -6.49 0.05
C ILE A 30 -21.42 -7.66 0.05
N GLU A 31 -20.16 -7.35 -0.10
CA GLU A 31 -19.07 -8.31 -0.01
C GLU A 31 -18.07 -7.86 1.05
N ARG A 32 -17.44 -8.84 1.72
CA ARG A 32 -16.37 -8.61 2.67
C ARG A 32 -15.07 -9.16 2.10
N ARG A 33 -14.02 -8.37 2.18
CA ARG A 33 -12.71 -8.71 1.62
C ARG A 33 -11.61 -8.31 2.59
N ARG A 34 -10.44 -8.89 2.41
CA ARG A 34 -9.23 -8.40 3.07
C ARG A 34 -8.82 -7.08 2.41
N GLY A 35 -8.60 -6.07 3.23
CA GLY A 35 -8.08 -4.77 2.88
C GLY A 35 -6.78 -4.44 3.60
N GLY A 36 -6.26 -3.25 3.32
CA GLY A 36 -5.02 -2.71 3.86
C GLY A 36 -3.87 -2.78 2.84
N SER A 37 -3.34 -1.60 2.47
CA SER A 37 -2.30 -1.47 1.45
C SER A 37 -1.05 -2.30 1.78
N ALA A 38 -0.54 -2.24 3.02
CA ALA A 38 0.61 -3.04 3.46
C ALA A 38 0.38 -4.55 3.32
N ALA A 39 -0.82 -5.02 3.69
CA ALA A 39 -1.21 -6.42 3.57
C ALA A 39 -1.33 -6.84 2.09
N ASN A 40 -1.86 -5.97 1.23
CA ASN A 40 -1.95 -6.22 -0.21
C ASN A 40 -0.56 -6.35 -0.85
N VAL A 41 0.37 -5.43 -0.53
CA VAL A 41 1.75 -5.51 -1.03
C VAL A 41 2.42 -6.82 -0.62
N ALA A 42 2.25 -7.25 0.65
CA ALA A 42 2.79 -8.52 1.12
C ALA A 42 2.22 -9.72 0.35
N ALA A 43 0.88 -9.76 0.18
CA ALA A 43 0.21 -10.84 -0.53
C ALA A 43 0.59 -10.90 -2.02
N PHE A 44 0.65 -9.75 -2.70
CA PHE A 44 1.08 -9.68 -4.09
C PHE A 44 2.55 -10.11 -4.27
N ALA A 45 3.43 -9.73 -3.33
CA ALA A 45 4.82 -10.17 -3.35
C ALA A 45 4.94 -11.69 -3.14
N ALA A 46 4.18 -12.27 -2.20
CA ALA A 46 4.11 -13.72 -2.00
C ALA A 46 3.62 -14.45 -3.28
N ALA A 47 2.58 -13.92 -3.92
CA ALA A 47 2.00 -14.49 -5.14
C ALA A 47 2.97 -14.51 -6.34
N VAL A 48 4.03 -13.69 -6.33
CA VAL A 48 5.10 -13.72 -7.33
C VAL A 48 6.36 -14.43 -6.83
N GLY A 49 6.28 -15.18 -5.72
CA GLY A 49 7.36 -16.01 -5.19
C GLY A 49 8.38 -15.27 -4.32
N THR A 50 8.09 -14.04 -3.90
CA THR A 50 8.96 -13.29 -2.98
C THR A 50 8.60 -13.62 -1.54
N ALA A 51 9.57 -14.09 -0.75
CA ALA A 51 9.37 -14.27 0.69
C ALA A 51 8.95 -12.92 1.31
N SER A 52 7.75 -12.88 1.90
CA SER A 52 7.16 -11.68 2.46
C SER A 52 6.65 -11.89 3.88
N ARG A 53 6.80 -10.87 4.69
CA ARG A 53 6.25 -10.76 6.05
C ARG A 53 5.40 -9.50 6.14
N PHE A 54 4.28 -9.62 6.80
CA PHE A 54 3.44 -8.49 7.19
C PHE A 54 3.55 -8.26 8.69
N ILE A 55 3.70 -7.00 9.10
CA ILE A 55 3.67 -6.55 10.48
C ILE A 55 2.52 -5.57 10.66
N GLY A 56 1.65 -5.83 11.63
CA GLY A 56 0.52 -4.95 11.91
C GLY A 56 -0.21 -5.30 13.19
N ARG A 57 -1.34 -4.63 13.42
CA ARG A 57 -2.23 -4.92 14.55
C ARG A 57 -3.67 -5.05 14.07
N VAL A 58 -4.36 -6.05 14.60
CA VAL A 58 -5.78 -6.30 14.35
C VAL A 58 -6.52 -6.40 15.69
N GLY A 59 -7.83 -6.38 15.66
CA GLY A 59 -8.65 -6.63 16.85
C GLY A 59 -8.50 -8.06 17.36
N ASP A 60 -8.76 -8.26 18.65
CA ASP A 60 -8.94 -9.60 19.21
C ASP A 60 -10.39 -10.08 19.02
N ASP A 61 -10.82 -10.08 17.75
CA ASP A 61 -12.16 -10.45 17.31
C ASP A 61 -12.10 -11.47 16.15
N ALA A 62 -13.28 -11.91 15.70
CA ALA A 62 -13.37 -12.91 14.63
C ALA A 62 -12.85 -12.37 13.29
N ALA A 63 -13.07 -11.08 13.00
CA ALA A 63 -12.59 -10.44 11.78
C ALA A 63 -11.06 -10.41 11.76
N GLY A 64 -10.41 -9.96 12.85
CA GLY A 64 -8.94 -9.90 12.95
C GLY A 64 -8.28 -11.27 12.81
N ARG A 65 -8.89 -12.32 13.42
CA ARG A 65 -8.39 -13.69 13.25
C ARG A 65 -8.52 -14.14 11.80
N GLY A 66 -9.69 -13.97 11.20
CA GLY A 66 -9.94 -14.39 9.82
C GLY A 66 -9.06 -13.68 8.79
N LEU A 67 -8.80 -12.38 8.98
CA LEU A 67 -7.91 -11.61 8.11
C LEU A 67 -6.45 -12.07 8.20
N ALA A 68 -5.95 -12.34 9.41
CA ALA A 68 -4.59 -12.85 9.60
C ALA A 68 -4.43 -14.25 9.00
N ASP A 69 -5.42 -15.13 9.19
CA ASP A 69 -5.42 -16.49 8.63
C ASP A 69 -5.48 -16.45 7.10
N ALA A 70 -6.30 -15.56 6.52
CA ALA A 70 -6.37 -15.37 5.07
C ALA A 70 -5.04 -14.88 4.50
N LEU A 71 -4.38 -13.92 5.16
CA LEU A 71 -3.08 -13.43 4.74
C LEU A 71 -1.99 -14.51 4.82
N ALA A 72 -2.03 -15.34 5.86
CA ALA A 72 -1.14 -16.50 6.00
C ALA A 72 -1.41 -17.56 4.91
N ALA A 73 -2.66 -17.79 4.53
CA ALA A 73 -3.03 -18.68 3.44
C ALA A 73 -2.53 -18.20 2.07
N ASP A 74 -2.38 -16.88 1.88
CA ASP A 74 -1.72 -16.28 0.71
C ASP A 74 -0.18 -16.45 0.72
N GLY A 75 0.39 -17.13 1.70
CA GLY A 75 1.82 -17.42 1.82
C GLY A 75 2.65 -16.31 2.48
N VAL A 76 2.00 -15.39 3.21
CA VAL A 76 2.67 -14.32 3.96
C VAL A 76 2.94 -14.76 5.40
N ASP A 77 4.15 -14.50 5.92
CA ASP A 77 4.44 -14.60 7.35
C ASP A 77 3.76 -13.44 8.10
N ALA A 78 2.53 -13.67 8.56
CA ALA A 78 1.70 -12.65 9.19
C ALA A 78 2.04 -12.49 10.68
N ARG A 79 2.78 -11.43 11.04
CA ARG A 79 3.11 -11.05 12.40
C ARG A 79 2.15 -9.97 12.88
N VAL A 80 1.14 -10.36 13.67
CA VAL A 80 0.08 -9.44 14.09
C VAL A 80 -0.06 -9.38 15.61
N GLN A 81 -0.10 -8.17 16.15
CA GLN A 81 -0.60 -7.93 17.50
C GLN A 81 -2.12 -8.02 17.48
N ARG A 82 -2.71 -8.51 18.58
CA ARG A 82 -4.17 -8.66 18.72
C ARG A 82 -4.65 -7.94 19.96
N ALA A 83 -5.38 -6.84 19.76
CA ALA A 83 -6.07 -6.13 20.83
C ALA A 83 -7.05 -5.11 20.24
N GLY A 84 -8.12 -4.81 20.95
CA GLY A 84 -9.14 -3.85 20.50
C GLY A 84 -10.05 -4.44 19.43
N ARG A 85 -10.51 -3.58 18.50
CA ARG A 85 -11.44 -3.90 17.42
C ARG A 85 -10.74 -3.82 16.06
N THR A 86 -10.98 -4.81 15.21
CA THR A 86 -10.45 -4.80 13.84
C THR A 86 -11.00 -3.60 13.05
N GLY A 87 -10.12 -2.96 12.29
CA GLY A 87 -10.49 -1.85 11.41
C GLY A 87 -11.42 -2.31 10.29
N THR A 88 -12.32 -1.45 9.88
CA THR A 88 -13.27 -1.70 8.79
C THR A 88 -13.35 -0.49 7.88
N ILE A 89 -13.21 -0.73 6.58
CA ILE A 89 -13.39 0.28 5.54
C ILE A 89 -14.67 -0.07 4.78
N VAL A 90 -15.67 0.80 4.82
CA VAL A 90 -16.87 0.61 4.00
C VAL A 90 -16.67 1.37 2.70
N VAL A 91 -16.71 0.65 1.59
CA VAL A 91 -16.59 1.19 0.23
C VAL A 91 -17.98 1.16 -0.40
N VAL A 92 -18.60 2.31 -0.54
CA VAL A 92 -19.88 2.45 -1.24
C VAL A 92 -19.60 2.74 -2.72
N VAL A 93 -20.09 1.86 -3.58
CA VAL A 93 -19.99 1.99 -5.04
C VAL A 93 -21.38 2.34 -5.56
N ASP A 94 -21.51 3.49 -6.20
CA ASP A 94 -22.77 3.94 -6.79
C ASP A 94 -23.01 3.37 -8.21
N GLN A 95 -24.13 3.75 -8.83
CA GLN A 95 -24.52 3.33 -10.18
C GLN A 95 -23.55 3.80 -11.28
N ALA A 96 -22.84 4.89 -11.05
CA ALA A 96 -21.82 5.42 -11.99
C ALA A 96 -20.47 4.70 -11.81
N GLY A 97 -20.35 3.84 -10.78
CA GLY A 97 -19.10 3.17 -10.41
C GLY A 97 -18.19 4.04 -9.53
N GLU A 98 -18.69 5.21 -9.09
CA GLU A 98 -17.95 6.09 -8.20
C GLU A 98 -17.88 5.50 -6.79
N ARG A 99 -16.75 5.71 -6.11
CA ARG A 99 -16.47 5.11 -4.82
C ARG A 99 -16.35 6.14 -3.72
N SER A 100 -17.08 5.89 -2.63
CA SER A 100 -16.93 6.63 -1.38
C SER A 100 -16.40 5.71 -0.30
N PHE A 101 -15.45 6.20 0.49
CA PHE A 101 -14.80 5.42 1.53
C PHE A 101 -15.17 5.96 2.91
N LEU A 102 -15.68 5.09 3.79
CA LEU A 102 -15.88 5.36 5.20
C LEU A 102 -14.85 4.55 5.98
N SER A 103 -13.83 5.21 6.50
CA SER A 103 -12.65 4.56 7.03
C SER A 103 -12.62 4.60 8.55
N ASP A 104 -12.69 3.42 9.18
CA ASP A 104 -12.42 3.22 10.59
C ASP A 104 -11.28 2.19 10.72
N ARG A 105 -10.08 2.67 11.01
CA ARG A 105 -8.88 1.82 11.03
C ARG A 105 -8.76 0.97 12.30
N GLY A 106 -9.60 1.21 13.32
CA GLY A 106 -9.64 0.42 14.55
C GLY A 106 -8.25 0.24 15.17
N ALA A 107 -7.93 -0.98 15.56
CA ALA A 107 -6.66 -1.31 16.22
C ALA A 107 -5.41 -1.12 15.35
N ALA A 108 -5.55 -0.99 14.02
CA ALA A 108 -4.38 -0.91 13.14
C ALA A 108 -3.47 0.29 13.43
N ILE A 109 -4.03 1.41 13.92
CA ILE A 109 -3.28 2.62 14.27
C ILE A 109 -2.49 2.51 15.58
N ASP A 110 -2.74 1.48 16.37
CA ASP A 110 -2.17 1.32 17.72
C ASP A 110 -1.03 0.30 17.77
N LEU A 111 -0.45 -0.07 16.61
CA LEU A 111 0.74 -0.92 16.58
C LEU A 111 1.88 -0.24 17.33
N ALA A 112 2.42 -0.91 18.35
CA ALA A 112 3.52 -0.42 19.18
C ALA A 112 4.34 -1.60 19.70
N ASP A 113 5.51 -1.33 20.25
CA ASP A 113 6.35 -2.34 20.93
C ASP A 113 6.54 -3.62 20.08
N VAL A 114 6.93 -3.41 18.81
CA VAL A 114 7.16 -4.53 17.87
C VAL A 114 8.42 -5.29 18.28
N PRO A 115 8.35 -6.63 18.48
CA PRO A 115 9.51 -7.44 18.82
C PRO A 115 10.62 -7.35 17.75
N ASP A 116 11.86 -7.24 18.16
CA ASP A 116 13.02 -7.08 17.27
C ASP A 116 13.14 -8.22 16.24
N ASP A 117 12.78 -9.46 16.65
CA ASP A 117 12.81 -10.64 15.79
C ASP A 117 11.78 -10.59 14.64
N TRP A 118 10.80 -9.67 14.71
CA TRP A 118 9.87 -9.46 13.61
C TRP A 118 10.53 -8.85 12.37
N LEU A 119 11.71 -8.24 12.53
CA LEU A 119 12.54 -7.77 11.41
C LEU A 119 13.64 -8.77 10.98
N ASP A 120 13.70 -9.97 11.56
CA ASP A 120 14.74 -10.94 11.20
C ASP A 120 14.67 -11.31 9.72
N GLY A 121 15.82 -11.22 9.05
CA GLY A 121 15.94 -11.50 7.63
C GLY A 121 15.38 -10.42 6.70
N VAL A 122 15.02 -9.24 7.23
CA VAL A 122 14.59 -8.10 6.40
C VAL A 122 15.70 -7.71 5.42
N ARG A 123 15.32 -7.55 4.17
CA ARG A 123 16.15 -6.94 3.11
C ARG A 123 15.48 -5.71 2.50
N TRP A 124 14.16 -5.61 2.70
CA TRP A 124 13.35 -4.49 2.25
C TRP A 124 12.21 -4.27 3.23
N LEU A 125 12.07 -3.05 3.73
CA LEU A 125 10.92 -2.59 4.50
C LEU A 125 10.06 -1.68 3.64
N HIS A 126 8.76 -1.95 3.55
CA HIS A 126 7.80 -1.11 2.81
C HIS A 126 6.71 -0.59 3.73
N VAL A 127 6.47 0.72 3.68
CA VAL A 127 5.48 1.41 4.52
C VAL A 127 4.59 2.29 3.65
N PRO A 128 3.28 1.97 3.51
CA PRO A 128 2.30 2.89 2.94
C PRO A 128 2.06 4.09 3.86
N ALA A 129 1.91 5.29 3.30
CA ALA A 129 1.76 6.53 4.08
C ALA A 129 0.46 6.61 4.90
N TYR A 130 -0.46 5.65 4.77
CA TYR A 130 -1.54 5.52 5.74
C TYR A 130 -1.02 5.44 7.19
N ALA A 131 0.18 4.93 7.41
CA ALA A 131 0.83 4.86 8.72
C ALA A 131 1.08 6.24 9.37
N VAL A 132 1.11 7.33 8.59
CA VAL A 132 1.43 8.68 9.11
C VAL A 132 0.27 9.33 9.86
N GLN A 133 -0.98 8.87 9.65
CA GLN A 133 -2.17 9.63 10.06
C GLN A 133 -2.31 9.81 11.57
N ALA A 134 -2.23 8.77 12.38
CA ALA A 134 -2.46 8.86 13.83
C ALA A 134 -2.01 7.60 14.57
N GLY A 135 -2.02 7.69 15.91
CA GLY A 135 -1.75 6.57 16.80
C GLY A 135 -0.26 6.24 16.95
N ALA A 136 0.01 5.16 17.65
CA ALA A 136 1.37 4.69 17.91
C ALA A 136 2.07 4.20 16.62
N LEU A 137 1.31 3.75 15.62
CA LEU A 137 1.83 3.24 14.36
C LEU A 137 2.80 4.21 13.69
N ARG A 138 2.49 5.54 13.70
CA ARG A 138 3.33 6.55 13.07
C ARG A 138 4.75 6.57 13.61
N ASP A 139 4.90 6.50 14.91
CA ASP A 139 6.21 6.55 15.56
C ASP A 139 6.90 5.18 15.44
N THR A 140 6.14 4.09 15.59
CA THR A 140 6.61 2.71 15.41
C THR A 140 7.21 2.46 14.02
N VAL A 141 6.62 2.98 12.95
CA VAL A 141 7.20 2.78 11.61
C VAL A 141 8.51 3.54 11.42
N CYS A 142 8.71 4.67 12.11
CA CYS A 142 9.99 5.37 12.11
C CYS A 142 11.07 4.54 12.83
N ASP A 143 10.75 3.96 13.97
CA ASP A 143 11.66 3.09 14.72
C ASP A 143 12.03 1.85 13.90
N LEU A 144 11.03 1.21 13.28
CA LEU A 144 11.25 0.05 12.40
C LEU A 144 12.07 0.41 11.15
N ALA A 145 11.91 1.62 10.60
CA ALA A 145 12.73 2.09 9.49
C ALA A 145 14.19 2.29 9.91
N ALA A 146 14.42 2.92 11.07
CA ALA A 146 15.76 3.09 11.63
C ALA A 146 16.44 1.73 11.88
N GLU A 147 15.72 0.77 12.45
CA GLU A 147 16.23 -0.58 12.68
C GLU A 147 16.50 -1.32 11.35
N ALA A 148 15.62 -1.21 10.36
CA ALA A 148 15.82 -1.78 9.04
C ALA A 148 17.07 -1.21 8.36
N HIS A 149 17.30 0.10 8.46
CA HIS A 149 18.54 0.73 8.00
C HIS A 149 19.77 0.18 8.73
N GLY A 150 19.70 0.04 10.06
CA GLY A 150 20.76 -0.55 10.86
C GLY A 150 21.12 -1.98 10.44
N ARG A 151 20.15 -2.73 9.94
CA ARG A 151 20.32 -4.09 9.38
C ARG A 151 20.73 -4.10 7.89
N GLY A 152 20.92 -2.93 7.26
CA GLY A 152 21.29 -2.81 5.85
C GLY A 152 20.14 -3.07 4.88
N ALA A 153 18.90 -3.01 5.34
CA ALA A 153 17.73 -3.17 4.48
C ALA A 153 17.39 -1.86 3.75
N THR A 154 16.78 -1.98 2.58
CA THR A 154 16.19 -0.85 1.86
C THR A 154 14.84 -0.49 2.47
N VAL A 155 14.57 0.80 2.64
CA VAL A 155 13.25 1.31 3.08
C VAL A 155 12.55 1.97 1.90
N SER A 156 11.27 1.67 1.72
CA SER A 156 10.41 2.34 0.74
C SER A 156 9.12 2.84 1.38
N VAL A 157 8.65 3.97 0.88
CA VAL A 157 7.37 4.57 1.24
C VAL A 157 6.50 4.68 -0.01
N ASP A 158 5.21 4.33 0.07
CA ASP A 158 4.21 4.71 -0.93
C ASP A 158 3.38 5.87 -0.37
N ALA A 159 3.20 6.95 -1.12
CA ALA A 159 2.43 8.13 -0.69
C ALA A 159 0.94 7.84 -0.49
N SER A 160 0.42 6.81 -1.11
CA SER A 160 -0.83 6.09 -0.85
C SER A 160 -2.13 6.82 -1.16
N SER A 161 -2.30 8.10 -0.76
CA SER A 161 -3.56 8.81 -0.93
C SER A 161 -3.39 10.32 -0.70
N VAL A 162 -3.86 11.15 -1.65
CA VAL A 162 -3.88 12.61 -1.50
C VAL A 162 -4.66 13.03 -0.27
N ALA A 163 -5.82 12.41 0.01
CA ALA A 163 -6.62 12.74 1.19
C ALA A 163 -5.86 12.51 2.52
N VAL A 164 -5.01 11.50 2.58
CA VAL A 164 -4.12 11.26 3.73
C VAL A 164 -3.08 12.37 3.85
N LEU A 165 -2.47 12.73 2.74
CA LEU A 165 -1.45 13.78 2.66
C LEU A 165 -2.03 15.14 3.06
N GLU A 166 -3.20 15.49 2.53
CA GLU A 166 -3.94 16.73 2.86
C GLU A 166 -4.30 16.79 4.35
N ALA A 167 -4.87 15.71 4.89
CA ALA A 167 -5.26 15.66 6.30
C ALA A 167 -4.05 15.76 7.25
N HIS A 168 -2.89 15.25 6.84
CA HIS A 168 -1.67 15.34 7.62
C HIS A 168 -0.96 16.70 7.46
N GLY A 169 -1.06 17.30 6.28
CA GLY A 169 -0.38 18.50 5.86
C GLY A 169 1.00 18.24 5.25
N LEU A 170 1.37 19.06 4.28
CA LEU A 170 2.58 18.89 3.48
C LEU A 170 3.87 18.89 4.32
N ASP A 171 4.05 19.91 5.17
CA ASP A 171 5.28 20.04 5.98
C ASP A 171 5.42 18.96 7.05
N PRO A 172 4.37 18.57 7.80
CA PRO A 172 4.43 17.42 8.70
C PRO A 172 4.77 16.13 7.96
N PHE A 173 4.17 15.89 6.77
CA PHE A 173 4.46 14.72 5.96
C PHE A 173 5.93 14.69 5.48
N ARG A 174 6.45 15.81 5.00
CA ARG A 174 7.87 15.91 4.59
C ARG A 174 8.82 15.63 5.76
N ARG A 175 8.49 16.09 6.98
CA ARG A 175 9.29 15.76 8.18
C ARG A 175 9.24 14.28 8.53
N TRP A 176 8.06 13.67 8.45
CA TRP A 176 7.92 12.22 8.66
C TRP A 176 8.68 11.43 7.60
N LEU A 177 8.55 11.81 6.33
CA LEU A 177 9.27 11.18 5.21
C LEU A 177 10.79 11.30 5.39
N ALA A 178 11.27 12.44 5.87
CA ALA A 178 12.69 12.63 6.18
C ALA A 178 13.15 11.74 7.34
N ALA A 179 12.33 11.53 8.36
CA ALA A 179 12.63 10.60 9.45
C ALA A 179 12.66 9.13 8.99
N MET A 180 11.79 8.75 8.06
CA MET A 180 11.81 7.44 7.42
C MET A 180 13.03 7.21 6.54
N ALA A 181 13.66 8.27 6.02
CA ALA A 181 14.83 8.26 5.13
C ALA A 181 14.75 7.20 4.02
N PRO A 182 13.65 7.13 3.23
CA PRO A 182 13.44 6.06 2.29
C PRO A 182 14.41 6.14 1.12
N GLN A 183 14.92 4.98 0.64
CA GLN A 183 15.65 4.90 -0.61
C GLN A 183 14.74 4.84 -1.83
N VAL A 184 13.44 4.56 -1.64
CA VAL A 184 12.44 4.55 -2.70
C VAL A 184 11.16 5.22 -2.21
N LEU A 185 10.70 6.21 -2.96
CA LEU A 185 9.38 6.83 -2.81
C LEU A 185 8.51 6.44 -4.01
N LEU A 186 7.35 5.90 -3.75
CA LEU A 186 6.33 5.59 -4.75
C LEU A 186 5.18 6.59 -4.59
N ALA A 187 4.70 7.14 -5.69
CA ALA A 187 3.53 8.03 -5.70
C ALA A 187 2.71 7.81 -6.98
N ASN A 188 1.43 8.14 -6.96
CA ASN A 188 0.67 8.34 -8.19
C ASN A 188 0.80 9.80 -8.66
N ALA A 189 0.14 10.17 -9.78
CA ALA A 189 0.23 11.52 -10.35
C ALA A 189 -0.28 12.58 -9.38
N ASP A 190 -1.46 12.37 -8.78
CA ASP A 190 -2.08 13.34 -7.89
C ASP A 190 -1.28 13.53 -6.59
N GLU A 191 -0.74 12.43 -6.05
CA GLU A 191 0.16 12.46 -4.90
C GLU A 191 1.47 13.17 -5.21
N ALA A 192 2.02 12.95 -6.41
CA ALA A 192 3.23 13.61 -6.88
C ALA A 192 3.03 15.11 -7.05
N ASP A 193 1.88 15.51 -7.58
CA ASP A 193 1.51 16.92 -7.73
C ASP A 193 1.34 17.60 -6.35
N PHE A 194 0.65 16.94 -5.41
CA PHE A 194 0.49 17.45 -4.04
C PHE A 194 1.84 17.62 -3.33
N LEU A 195 2.77 16.69 -3.53
CA LEU A 195 4.10 16.70 -2.93
C LEU A 195 5.11 17.57 -3.69
N ASP A 196 4.72 18.11 -4.86
CA ASP A 196 5.56 18.88 -5.78
C ASP A 196 6.80 18.09 -6.27
N LEU A 197 6.63 16.79 -6.54
CA LEU A 197 7.75 15.91 -6.94
C LEU A 197 8.27 16.18 -8.37
N SER A 198 7.63 17.05 -9.12
CA SER A 198 8.16 17.60 -10.36
C SER A 198 9.38 18.48 -10.11
N ASP A 199 9.41 19.22 -9.00
CA ASP A 199 10.58 19.97 -8.54
C ASP A 199 11.63 19.00 -7.96
N PRO A 200 12.85 18.95 -8.51
CA PRO A 200 13.94 18.12 -7.97
C PRO A 200 14.25 18.40 -6.50
N THR A 201 14.05 19.64 -6.05
CA THR A 201 14.36 20.07 -4.67
C THR A 201 13.33 19.57 -3.65
N ALA A 202 12.10 19.27 -4.09
CA ALA A 202 11.05 18.71 -3.24
C ALA A 202 11.17 17.19 -3.04
N ARG A 203 11.96 16.51 -3.90
CA ARG A 203 12.20 15.06 -3.76
C ARG A 203 13.16 14.78 -2.60
N PRO A 204 12.91 13.73 -1.81
CA PRO A 204 13.83 13.35 -0.73
C PRO A 204 15.23 13.06 -1.29
N HIS A 205 16.25 13.48 -0.55
CA HIS A 205 17.64 13.29 -0.95
C HIS A 205 18.00 11.81 -1.05
N GLN A 206 18.80 11.44 -2.03
CA GLN A 206 19.25 10.06 -2.28
C GLN A 206 18.14 9.03 -2.47
N THR A 207 16.96 9.47 -2.92
CA THR A 207 15.76 8.63 -3.05
C THR A 207 15.39 8.44 -4.51
N TRP A 208 15.21 7.20 -4.95
CA TRP A 208 14.52 6.89 -6.19
C TRP A 208 13.07 7.30 -6.06
N THR A 209 12.59 8.20 -6.90
CA THR A 209 11.18 8.62 -6.90
C THR A 209 10.47 8.04 -8.11
N ILE A 210 9.46 7.22 -7.87
CA ILE A 210 8.72 6.49 -8.90
C ILE A 210 7.29 7.04 -8.96
N ILE A 211 6.93 7.67 -10.08
CA ILE A 211 5.60 8.29 -10.26
C ILE A 211 4.76 7.45 -11.22
N LYS A 212 3.72 6.83 -10.68
CA LYS A 212 2.71 6.04 -11.40
C LYS A 212 1.69 6.99 -12.02
N ARG A 213 1.44 6.92 -13.33
CA ARG A 213 0.55 7.85 -14.03
C ARG A 213 -0.58 7.14 -14.78
N GLY A 214 -1.12 6.05 -14.20
CA GLY A 214 -2.15 5.24 -14.82
C GLY A 214 -1.71 4.69 -16.18
N PRO A 215 -2.42 5.01 -17.31
CA PRO A 215 -2.04 4.54 -18.65
C PRO A 215 -0.84 5.30 -19.24
N ALA A 216 -0.45 6.45 -18.69
CA ALA A 216 0.72 7.19 -19.15
C ALA A 216 2.03 6.54 -18.64
N PRO A 217 3.19 6.81 -19.26
CA PRO A 217 4.46 6.22 -18.84
C PRO A 217 4.77 6.50 -17.37
N VAL A 218 5.29 5.50 -16.64
CA VAL A 218 5.81 5.67 -15.29
C VAL A 218 7.09 6.49 -15.35
N LEU A 219 7.22 7.51 -14.48
CA LEU A 219 8.45 8.27 -14.34
C LEU A 219 9.32 7.64 -13.25
N VAL A 220 10.59 7.39 -13.59
CA VAL A 220 11.60 6.90 -12.66
C VAL A 220 12.67 7.96 -12.53
N HIS A 221 12.63 8.71 -11.42
CA HIS A 221 13.63 9.72 -11.10
C HIS A 221 14.77 9.09 -10.30
N PRO A 222 16.00 9.11 -10.83
CA PRO A 222 17.18 8.67 -10.06
C PRO A 222 17.48 9.63 -8.92
N PRO A 223 18.16 9.17 -7.85
CA PRO A 223 18.75 10.04 -6.84
C PRO A 223 19.70 11.05 -7.50
N ASP A 224 19.73 12.28 -6.99
CA ASP A 224 20.63 13.37 -7.41
C ASP A 224 20.52 13.82 -8.88
N ARG A 225 19.42 13.41 -9.58
CA ARG A 225 19.14 13.82 -10.95
C ARG A 225 17.78 14.50 -11.04
N SER A 226 17.68 15.48 -11.94
CA SER A 226 16.39 16.12 -12.24
C SER A 226 15.58 15.33 -13.27
N ASP A 227 16.25 14.72 -14.27
CA ASP A 227 15.58 14.06 -15.38
C ASP A 227 15.06 12.67 -15.00
N ALA A 228 13.81 12.43 -15.35
CA ALA A 228 13.18 11.11 -15.21
C ALA A 228 13.46 10.24 -16.45
N VAL A 229 13.54 8.94 -16.22
CA VAL A 229 13.41 7.96 -17.29
C VAL A 229 11.95 7.54 -17.41
N GLU A 230 11.38 7.71 -18.60
CA GLU A 230 10.01 7.24 -18.87
C GLU A 230 9.98 5.74 -19.16
N VAL A 231 9.11 5.03 -18.43
CA VAL A 231 8.87 3.60 -18.65
C VAL A 231 7.47 3.43 -19.23
N PRO A 232 7.34 3.03 -20.51
CA PRO A 232 6.04 2.89 -21.15
C PRO A 232 5.13 1.88 -20.45
N VAL A 233 3.85 2.20 -20.37
CA VAL A 233 2.80 1.33 -19.84
C VAL A 233 2.02 0.74 -21.03
N PRO A 234 2.07 -0.59 -21.27
CA PRO A 234 1.23 -1.22 -22.29
C PRO A 234 -0.26 -1.04 -21.98
N ALA A 235 -1.06 -0.82 -23.01
CA ALA A 235 -2.50 -0.65 -22.85
C ALA A 235 -3.16 -1.91 -22.30
N VAL A 236 -4.12 -1.74 -21.38
CA VAL A 236 -4.99 -2.81 -20.87
C VAL A 236 -6.41 -2.52 -21.35
N THR A 237 -7.01 -3.46 -22.07
CA THR A 237 -8.33 -3.28 -22.69
C THR A 237 -9.49 -3.82 -21.85
N ASP A 238 -9.18 -4.65 -20.84
CA ASP A 238 -10.14 -5.39 -20.02
C ASP A 238 -10.04 -5.02 -18.52
N VAL A 239 -9.92 -3.73 -18.25
CA VAL A 239 -9.89 -3.22 -16.86
C VAL A 239 -11.25 -3.46 -16.20
N ARG A 240 -11.24 -4.20 -15.09
CA ARG A 240 -12.43 -4.47 -14.25
C ARG A 240 -12.45 -3.63 -13.00
N ASP A 241 -11.29 -3.48 -12.35
CA ASP A 241 -11.16 -2.77 -11.08
C ASP A 241 -9.73 -2.25 -10.91
N ALA A 242 -9.57 -1.00 -10.50
CA ALA A 242 -8.26 -0.39 -10.25
C ALA A 242 -7.80 -0.54 -8.79
N THR A 243 -8.62 -1.15 -7.91
CA THR A 243 -8.27 -1.34 -6.50
C THR A 243 -7.04 -2.24 -6.36
N GLY A 244 -6.06 -1.77 -5.59
CA GLY A 244 -4.83 -2.52 -5.34
C GLY A 244 -3.81 -2.49 -6.49
N ALA A 245 -4.07 -1.79 -7.61
CA ALA A 245 -3.10 -1.67 -8.70
C ALA A 245 -1.80 -0.98 -8.25
N GLY A 246 -1.88 0.02 -7.38
CA GLY A 246 -0.74 0.68 -6.74
C GLY A 246 0.06 -0.29 -5.87
N ASP A 247 -0.63 -1.07 -5.04
CA ASP A 247 -0.02 -2.08 -4.16
C ASP A 247 0.67 -3.18 -4.99
N ALA A 248 0.02 -3.62 -6.08
CA ALA A 248 0.59 -4.60 -7.00
C ALA A 248 1.83 -4.05 -7.72
N PHE A 249 1.80 -2.78 -8.14
CA PHE A 249 2.98 -2.14 -8.69
C PHE A 249 4.12 -2.13 -7.68
N ALA A 250 3.86 -1.70 -6.43
CA ALA A 250 4.86 -1.67 -5.37
C ALA A 250 5.44 -3.08 -5.12
N ALA A 251 4.59 -4.10 -5.02
CA ALA A 251 5.00 -5.49 -4.83
C ALA A 251 5.89 -5.99 -5.97
N GLY A 252 5.49 -5.78 -7.23
CA GLY A 252 6.25 -6.21 -8.40
C GLY A 252 7.59 -5.47 -8.53
N PHE A 253 7.61 -4.17 -8.25
CA PHE A 253 8.83 -3.37 -8.22
C PHE A 253 9.80 -3.88 -7.16
N ILE A 254 9.33 -4.04 -5.91
CA ILE A 254 10.15 -4.49 -4.78
C ILE A 254 10.66 -5.92 -5.01
N ALA A 255 9.80 -6.83 -5.48
CA ALA A 255 10.19 -8.21 -5.79
C ALA A 255 11.32 -8.27 -6.81
N ALA A 256 11.22 -7.50 -7.90
CA ALA A 256 12.27 -7.42 -8.93
C ALA A 256 13.56 -6.81 -8.37
N ARG A 257 13.47 -5.76 -7.55
CA ARG A 257 14.64 -5.15 -6.88
C ARG A 257 15.34 -6.13 -5.93
N LEU A 258 14.57 -6.88 -5.15
CA LEU A 258 15.12 -7.94 -4.27
C LEU A 258 15.79 -9.06 -5.07
N GLY A 259 15.34 -9.29 -6.30
CA GLY A 259 15.96 -10.21 -7.26
C GLY A 259 17.19 -9.63 -7.99
N GLY A 260 17.59 -8.38 -7.71
CA GLY A 260 18.77 -7.73 -8.31
C GLY A 260 18.47 -6.94 -9.60
N ALA A 261 17.21 -6.77 -9.98
CA ALA A 261 16.86 -5.96 -11.15
C ALA A 261 17.17 -4.48 -10.93
N GLU A 262 17.62 -3.78 -11.96
CA GLU A 262 17.80 -2.32 -11.93
C GLU A 262 16.42 -1.61 -11.87
N PRO A 263 16.36 -0.34 -11.36
CA PRO A 263 15.09 0.35 -11.11
C PRO A 263 14.14 0.42 -12.30
N ILE A 264 14.68 0.62 -13.50
CA ILE A 264 13.87 0.66 -14.74
C ILE A 264 13.24 -0.70 -15.04
N ALA A 265 13.99 -1.79 -14.89
CA ALA A 265 13.50 -3.14 -15.07
C ALA A 265 12.48 -3.50 -13.97
N ALA A 266 12.72 -3.06 -12.74
CA ALA A 266 11.80 -3.22 -11.63
C ALA A 266 10.48 -2.45 -11.85
N ALA A 267 10.52 -1.24 -12.42
CA ALA A 267 9.30 -0.52 -12.78
C ALA A 267 8.48 -1.26 -13.83
N ARG A 268 9.11 -1.91 -14.82
CA ARG A 268 8.41 -2.79 -15.79
C ARG A 268 7.77 -3.99 -15.11
N ALA A 269 8.43 -4.61 -14.14
CA ALA A 269 7.85 -5.71 -13.35
C ALA A 269 6.65 -5.24 -12.54
N GLY A 270 6.74 -4.06 -11.91
CA GLY A 270 5.62 -3.41 -11.21
C GLY A 270 4.42 -3.16 -12.12
N ILE A 271 4.66 -2.58 -13.32
CA ILE A 271 3.62 -2.38 -14.34
C ILE A 271 2.95 -3.72 -14.69
N GLY A 272 3.73 -4.75 -14.97
CA GLY A 272 3.20 -6.06 -15.34
C GLY A 272 2.32 -6.69 -14.25
N LEU A 273 2.68 -6.54 -12.97
CA LEU A 273 1.86 -7.07 -11.87
C LEU A 273 0.59 -6.23 -11.67
N ALA A 274 0.69 -4.89 -11.74
CA ALA A 274 -0.46 -4.00 -11.69
C ALA A 274 -1.48 -4.33 -12.80
N GLN A 275 -1.03 -4.56 -14.03
CA GLN A 275 -1.88 -4.93 -15.16
C GLN A 275 -2.63 -6.26 -14.95
N ARG A 276 -2.04 -7.21 -14.22
CA ARG A 276 -2.73 -8.46 -13.86
C ARG A 276 -3.86 -8.17 -12.87
N VAL A 277 -3.63 -7.34 -11.85
CA VAL A 277 -4.63 -6.98 -10.85
C VAL A 277 -5.80 -6.21 -11.46
N LEU A 278 -5.55 -5.30 -12.41
CA LEU A 278 -6.59 -4.54 -13.10
C LEU A 278 -7.67 -5.42 -13.77
N ARG A 279 -7.39 -6.68 -14.07
CA ARG A 279 -8.32 -7.62 -14.71
C ARG A 279 -9.22 -8.38 -13.73
N HIS A 280 -9.00 -8.20 -12.44
CA HIS A 280 -9.75 -8.89 -11.38
C HIS A 280 -10.47 -7.88 -10.48
N PRO A 281 -11.65 -8.20 -9.95
CA PRO A 281 -12.33 -7.31 -9.01
C PRO A 281 -11.64 -7.35 -7.64
N GLY A 282 -11.45 -6.17 -7.05
CA GLY A 282 -10.73 -5.98 -5.80
C GLY A 282 -9.22 -6.16 -5.94
N ALA A 283 -8.50 -6.02 -4.84
CA ALA A 283 -7.05 -6.21 -4.77
C ALA A 283 -6.69 -7.71 -4.83
N SER A 284 -6.91 -8.36 -5.97
CA SER A 284 -6.74 -9.81 -6.15
C SER A 284 -6.03 -10.16 -7.46
N LEU A 285 -5.33 -11.29 -7.47
CA LEU A 285 -4.76 -11.93 -8.67
C LEU A 285 -5.54 -13.19 -9.09
N ALA A 286 -6.52 -13.61 -8.30
CA ALA A 286 -7.34 -14.79 -8.58
C ALA A 286 -8.68 -14.39 -9.17
N GLU A 287 -9.20 -15.22 -10.10
CA GLU A 287 -10.60 -15.11 -10.51
C GLU A 287 -11.49 -15.40 -9.30
N THR A 288 -12.44 -14.50 -9.02
CA THR A 288 -13.50 -14.75 -8.03
C THR A 288 -14.33 -15.92 -8.55
N LYS A 289 -14.31 -17.06 -7.83
CA LYS A 289 -15.13 -18.23 -8.18
C LYS A 289 -16.61 -17.95 -7.96
#